data_7de5dc1bcda485b1fa5c201df8f03d68
#
_entry.id   7de5dc1bcda485b1fa5c201df8f03d68
#
_cell.length_a   1.000
_cell.length_b   1.000
_cell.length_c   1.000
_cell.angle_alpha   90.00
_cell.angle_beta   90.00
_cell.angle_gamma   90.00
#
_symmetry.space_group_name_H-M   'P 1'
#
loop_
_entity.id
_entity.type
_entity.pdbx_description
1 polymer ?
#
loop_
_entity_poly.entity_id
_entity_poly.type
_entity_poly.pdbx_seq_one_letter_code
_entity_poly.pdbx_strand_id
1 'polypeptide(L)'
;PLETNGWMVCYVIPVSTAQESYRFVMTYELFLLISFIILVVLLTLYMVRKENIQNRRLLYYAQTDALTHIYNKKTTEDFINQHLKTCDPTMIQAFLIMDIDKFKTVNDTYGHAAGDAVLKLFGQLLRTNFRKEDVIGRIGGDEFVVLLKNLTAKEETNAHIEHLLSEIRDQYIDEIEGK
;
A
#
# COMPACT_ATOMS: atom_id res chain seq x y z
N PRO A 1 66.69 17.53 51.31
CA PRO A 1 66.24 18.82 50.86
C PRO A 1 67.09 19.21 49.66
N LEU A 2 66.52 19.21 48.48
CA LEU A 2 67.10 19.74 47.28
C LEU A 2 67.06 21.27 47.42
N GLU A 3 68.20 21.94 47.59
CA GLU A 3 68.30 23.38 47.41
C GLU A 3 67.85 23.71 45.99
N THR A 4 66.67 24.25 45.86
CA THR A 4 66.17 24.80 44.61
C THR A 4 66.93 26.11 44.37
N ASN A 5 67.82 26.14 43.41
CA ASN A 5 68.53 27.32 42.95
C ASN A 5 67.56 28.32 42.34
N GLY A 6 66.64 28.91 43.03
CA GLY A 6 65.83 30.06 42.65
C GLY A 6 65.48 30.35 41.20
N TRP A 7 65.66 29.41 40.27
CA TRP A 7 65.31 29.56 38.86
C TRP A 7 63.87 29.26 38.64
N MET A 8 63.09 30.27 38.24
CA MET A 8 61.74 30.11 37.79
C MET A 8 61.73 30.02 36.23
N VAL A 9 61.32 28.89 35.69
CA VAL A 9 61.13 28.77 34.25
C VAL A 9 59.74 29.30 33.87
N CYS A 10 59.68 30.48 33.32
CA CYS A 10 58.45 31.03 32.74
C CYS A 10 58.32 30.63 31.31
N TYR A 11 57.29 29.84 30.95
CA TYR A 11 56.96 29.52 29.58
C TYR A 11 55.87 30.51 29.12
N VAL A 12 56.20 31.36 28.15
CA VAL A 12 55.28 32.34 27.57
C VAL A 12 54.74 31.78 26.28
N ILE A 13 53.47 31.38 26.27
CA ILE A 13 52.78 30.99 25.06
C ILE A 13 52.19 32.27 24.44
N PRO A 14 52.44 32.56 23.16
CA PRO A 14 51.78 33.69 22.50
C PRO A 14 50.26 33.49 22.48
N VAL A 15 49.52 34.53 22.77
CA VAL A 15 48.02 34.50 22.78
C VAL A 15 47.48 34.05 21.46
N SER A 16 48.12 34.41 20.32
CA SER A 16 47.79 34.00 18.96
C SER A 16 47.79 32.49 18.78
N THR A 17 48.80 31.79 19.30
CA THR A 17 48.94 30.32 19.19
C THR A 17 47.88 29.59 20.03
N ALA A 18 47.55 30.10 21.18
CA ALA A 18 46.47 29.58 22.04
C ALA A 18 45.09 29.78 21.36
N GLN A 19 44.90 30.94 20.72
CA GLN A 19 43.66 31.30 20.04
C GLN A 19 43.41 30.48 18.78
N GLU A 20 44.44 30.18 18.01
CA GLU A 20 44.37 29.28 16.83
C GLU A 20 44.01 27.85 17.21
N SER A 21 44.66 27.31 18.24
CA SER A 21 44.37 25.98 18.77
C SER A 21 42.92 25.86 19.26
N TYR A 22 42.44 26.90 19.98
CA TYR A 22 41.05 26.93 20.45
C TYR A 22 40.04 26.98 19.30
N ARG A 23 40.27 27.78 18.25
CA ARG A 23 39.43 27.86 17.06
C ARG A 23 39.36 26.52 16.33
N PHE A 24 40.46 25.80 16.22
CA PHE A 24 40.51 24.48 15.60
C PHE A 24 39.64 23.46 16.37
N VAL A 25 39.75 23.41 17.68
CA VAL A 25 38.94 22.53 18.53
C VAL A 25 37.45 22.85 18.38
N MET A 26 37.07 24.12 18.45
CA MET A 26 35.68 24.55 18.32
C MET A 26 35.09 24.21 16.95
N THR A 27 35.85 24.36 15.87
CA THR A 27 35.38 24.00 14.51
C THR A 27 35.20 22.48 14.36
N TYR A 28 36.07 21.69 14.98
CA TYR A 28 35.96 20.24 14.95
C TYR A 28 34.75 19.76 15.77
N GLU A 29 34.51 20.32 16.93
CA GLU A 29 33.32 20.03 17.76
C GLU A 29 32.02 20.38 17.02
N LEU A 30 31.97 21.53 16.33
CA LEU A 30 30.83 21.93 15.54
C LEU A 30 30.59 20.97 14.37
N PHE A 31 31.65 20.52 13.71
CA PHE A 31 31.54 19.53 12.63
C PHE A 31 30.97 18.18 13.15
N LEU A 32 31.45 17.71 14.30
CA LEU A 32 30.93 16.49 14.94
C LEU A 32 29.45 16.64 15.32
N LEU A 33 29.07 17.79 15.86
CA LEU A 33 27.67 18.06 16.20
C LEU A 33 26.77 18.03 14.97
N ILE A 34 27.18 18.71 13.89
CA ILE A 34 26.42 18.74 12.64
C ILE A 34 26.31 17.32 12.04
N SER A 35 27.41 16.57 12.02
CA SER A 35 27.41 15.19 11.50
C SER A 35 26.48 14.27 12.32
N PHE A 36 26.48 14.43 13.62
CA PHE A 36 25.58 13.71 14.52
C PHE A 36 24.10 14.06 14.26
N ILE A 37 23.79 15.35 14.12
CA ILE A 37 22.42 15.79 13.76
C ILE A 37 21.97 15.20 12.43
N ILE A 38 22.83 15.25 11.41
CA ILE A 38 22.52 14.65 10.10
C ILE A 38 22.25 13.15 10.23
N LEU A 39 23.08 12.42 10.99
CA LEU A 39 22.88 11.01 11.23
C LEU A 39 21.53 10.72 11.91
N VAL A 40 21.18 11.48 12.95
CA VAL A 40 19.90 11.33 13.66
C VAL A 40 18.72 11.60 12.73
N VAL A 41 18.80 12.63 11.89
CA VAL A 41 17.75 12.95 10.89
C VAL A 41 17.60 11.80 9.88
N LEU A 42 18.71 11.29 9.36
CA LEU A 42 18.68 10.16 8.40
C LEU A 42 18.08 8.90 9.02
N LEU A 43 18.45 8.58 10.26
CA LEU A 43 17.89 7.44 10.99
C LEU A 43 16.39 7.62 11.23
N THR A 44 15.96 8.82 11.62
CA THR A 44 14.54 9.11 11.85
C THR A 44 13.74 8.97 10.56
N LEU A 45 14.23 9.52 9.44
CA LEU A 45 13.59 9.39 8.14
C LEU A 45 13.52 7.92 7.68
N TYR A 46 14.56 7.15 7.93
CA TYR A 46 14.57 5.72 7.63
C TYR A 46 13.52 4.97 8.45
N MET A 47 13.41 5.23 9.76
CA MET A 47 12.42 4.59 10.62
C MET A 47 10.99 4.93 10.21
N VAL A 48 10.70 6.21 9.93
CA VAL A 48 9.37 6.67 9.47
C VAL A 48 9.00 6.00 8.13
N ARG A 49 9.94 5.92 7.19
CA ARG A 49 9.69 5.22 5.91
C ARG A 49 9.40 3.73 6.11
N LYS A 50 10.19 3.07 6.95
CA LYS A 50 10.01 1.64 7.26
C LYS A 50 8.63 1.40 7.90
N GLU A 51 8.24 2.21 8.87
CA GLU A 51 6.94 2.12 9.53
C GLU A 51 5.77 2.34 8.54
N ASN A 52 5.86 3.35 7.70
CA ASN A 52 4.84 3.63 6.68
C ASN A 52 4.66 2.46 5.69
N ILE A 53 5.75 1.80 5.29
CA ILE A 53 5.69 0.62 4.42
C ILE A 53 5.01 -0.55 5.15
N GLN A 54 5.35 -0.79 6.40
CA GLN A 54 4.75 -1.85 7.21
C GLN A 54 3.25 -1.59 7.44
N ASN A 55 2.87 -0.36 7.79
CA ASN A 55 1.48 0.02 8.00
C ASN A 55 0.64 -0.12 6.72
N ARG A 56 1.19 0.27 5.56
CA ARG A 56 0.51 0.05 4.27
C ARG A 56 0.31 -1.43 3.97
N ARG A 57 1.28 -2.29 4.26
CA ARG A 57 1.13 -3.74 4.09
C ARG A 57 0.08 -4.32 5.02
N LEU A 58 0.09 -3.93 6.29
CA LEU A 58 -0.91 -4.36 7.26
C LEU A 58 -2.33 -3.95 6.84
N LEU A 59 -2.50 -2.69 6.39
CA LEU A 59 -3.78 -2.21 5.85
C LEU A 59 -4.20 -3.00 4.62
N TYR A 60 -3.29 -3.26 3.68
CA TYR A 60 -3.58 -4.05 2.49
C TYR A 60 -4.09 -5.45 2.86
N TYR A 61 -3.41 -6.18 3.74
CA TYR A 61 -3.85 -7.51 4.18
C TYR A 61 -5.14 -7.49 5.00
N ALA A 62 -5.38 -6.43 5.76
CA ALA A 62 -6.62 -6.26 6.50
C ALA A 62 -7.82 -5.95 5.60
N GLN A 63 -7.60 -5.33 4.45
CA GLN A 63 -8.64 -4.85 3.54
C GLN A 63 -8.92 -5.78 2.37
N THR A 64 -8.01 -6.67 2.01
CA THR A 64 -8.14 -7.53 0.83
C THR A 64 -8.43 -8.97 1.21
N ASP A 65 -9.08 -9.69 0.29
CA ASP A 65 -9.19 -11.14 0.32
C ASP A 65 -7.83 -11.76 -0.02
N ALA A 66 -7.38 -12.72 0.79
CA ALA A 66 -6.04 -13.29 0.69
C ALA A 66 -5.82 -14.10 -0.61
N LEU A 67 -6.91 -14.62 -1.20
CA LEU A 67 -6.84 -15.45 -2.40
C LEU A 67 -6.89 -14.62 -3.68
N THR A 68 -7.85 -13.70 -3.76
CA THR A 68 -8.19 -12.95 -4.99
C THR A 68 -7.56 -11.55 -5.04
N HIS A 69 -7.07 -11.05 -3.92
CA HIS A 69 -6.46 -9.71 -3.76
C HIS A 69 -7.37 -8.52 -4.11
N ILE A 70 -8.67 -8.73 -4.27
CA ILE A 70 -9.70 -7.68 -4.26
C ILE A 70 -10.14 -7.40 -2.83
N TYR A 71 -11.03 -6.43 -2.60
CA TYR A 71 -11.48 -6.14 -1.25
C TYR A 71 -12.19 -7.35 -0.60
N ASN A 72 -11.95 -7.57 0.69
CA ASN A 72 -12.69 -8.55 1.47
C ASN A 72 -14.10 -8.02 1.79
N LYS A 73 -14.96 -8.90 2.28
CA LYS A 73 -16.37 -8.59 2.61
C LYS A 73 -16.52 -7.30 3.42
N LYS A 74 -15.81 -7.21 4.53
CA LYS A 74 -15.90 -6.07 5.45
C LYS A 74 -15.52 -4.75 4.77
N THR A 75 -14.40 -4.72 4.09
CA THR A 75 -13.92 -3.53 3.40
C THR A 75 -14.85 -3.12 2.25
N THR A 76 -15.40 -4.10 1.53
CA THR A 76 -16.39 -3.87 0.48
C THR A 76 -17.63 -3.19 1.04
N GLU A 77 -18.20 -3.73 2.12
CA GLU A 77 -19.36 -3.16 2.80
C GLU A 77 -19.06 -1.74 3.32
N ASP A 78 -17.91 -1.52 3.95
CA ASP A 78 -17.50 -0.23 4.48
C ASP A 78 -17.39 0.84 3.37
N PHE A 79 -16.73 0.51 2.25
CA PHE A 79 -16.54 1.43 1.12
C PHE A 79 -17.85 1.73 0.39
N ILE A 80 -18.72 0.73 0.20
CA ILE A 80 -20.06 0.93 -0.37
C ILE A 80 -20.86 1.87 0.52
N ASN A 81 -20.94 1.58 1.81
CA ASN A 81 -21.69 2.39 2.77
C ASN A 81 -21.13 3.83 2.86
N GLN A 82 -19.83 3.99 2.84
CA GLN A 82 -19.21 5.31 2.82
C GLN A 82 -19.55 6.08 1.55
N HIS A 83 -19.45 5.46 0.37
CA HIS A 83 -19.78 6.09 -0.90
C HIS A 83 -21.24 6.51 -0.96
N LEU A 84 -22.17 5.63 -0.60
CA LEU A 84 -23.62 5.91 -0.63
C LEU A 84 -24.06 7.04 0.31
N LYS A 85 -23.29 7.32 1.37
CA LYS A 85 -23.55 8.47 2.26
C LYS A 85 -23.11 9.82 1.68
N THR A 86 -22.17 9.80 0.73
CA THR A 86 -21.51 11.01 0.22
C THR A 86 -21.66 11.22 -1.28
N CYS A 87 -22.24 10.25 -2.00
CA CYS A 87 -22.41 10.34 -3.45
C CYS A 87 -23.43 11.43 -3.82
N ASP A 88 -23.22 12.01 -4.99
CA ASP A 88 -24.19 12.95 -5.60
C ASP A 88 -25.49 12.19 -5.94
N PRO A 89 -26.66 12.60 -5.39
CA PRO A 89 -27.94 11.95 -5.65
C PRO A 89 -28.39 12.05 -7.12
N THR A 90 -27.80 12.91 -7.92
CA THR A 90 -28.09 13.05 -9.36
C THR A 90 -27.33 12.05 -10.22
N MET A 91 -26.28 11.42 -9.66
CA MET A 91 -25.47 10.41 -10.34
C MET A 91 -26.02 9.00 -10.13
N ILE A 92 -25.94 8.19 -11.18
CA ILE A 92 -26.36 6.79 -11.13
C ILE A 92 -25.25 5.95 -10.51
N GLN A 93 -25.64 5.06 -9.62
CA GLN A 93 -24.77 4.04 -9.06
C GLN A 93 -25.30 2.68 -9.52
N ALA A 94 -24.44 1.80 -10.01
CA ALA A 94 -24.84 0.44 -10.36
C ALA A 94 -24.17 -0.57 -9.43
N PHE A 95 -25.00 -1.46 -8.87
CA PHE A 95 -24.55 -2.51 -7.98
C PHE A 95 -24.72 -3.86 -8.64
N LEU A 96 -23.61 -4.59 -8.80
CA LEU A 96 -23.58 -5.91 -9.42
C LEU A 96 -23.24 -6.94 -8.35
N ILE A 97 -23.99 -8.02 -8.36
CA ILE A 97 -23.69 -9.23 -7.60
C ILE A 97 -23.43 -10.33 -8.62
N MET A 98 -22.31 -11.02 -8.49
CA MET A 98 -21.87 -12.07 -9.41
C MET A 98 -21.50 -13.31 -8.62
N ASP A 99 -21.81 -14.46 -9.17
CA ASP A 99 -21.53 -15.78 -8.62
C ASP A 99 -20.92 -16.65 -9.73
N ILE A 100 -20.01 -17.57 -9.38
CA ILE A 100 -19.39 -18.48 -10.37
C ILE A 100 -20.26 -19.71 -10.50
N ASP A 101 -20.93 -19.84 -11.65
CA ASP A 101 -21.79 -20.96 -11.97
C ASP A 101 -21.06 -22.30 -11.77
N LYS A 102 -21.73 -23.21 -11.03
CA LYS A 102 -21.23 -24.57 -10.78
C LYS A 102 -19.85 -24.65 -10.12
N PHE A 103 -19.45 -23.62 -9.36
CA PHE A 103 -18.15 -23.58 -8.68
C PHE A 103 -17.89 -24.81 -7.81
N LYS A 104 -18.92 -25.31 -7.12
CA LYS A 104 -18.84 -26.56 -6.39
C LYS A 104 -18.44 -27.75 -7.28
N THR A 105 -18.98 -27.84 -8.50
CA THR A 105 -18.63 -28.91 -9.43
C THR A 105 -17.16 -28.85 -9.85
N VAL A 106 -16.60 -27.65 -10.01
CA VAL A 106 -15.16 -27.47 -10.26
C VAL A 106 -14.34 -28.05 -9.13
N ASN A 107 -14.66 -27.69 -7.88
CA ASN A 107 -13.98 -28.23 -6.71
C ASN A 107 -14.10 -29.76 -6.59
N ASP A 108 -15.29 -30.28 -6.78
CA ASP A 108 -15.54 -31.72 -6.66
C ASP A 108 -14.86 -32.57 -7.77
N THR A 109 -14.71 -31.99 -8.97
CA THR A 109 -14.12 -32.68 -10.13
C THR A 109 -12.60 -32.52 -10.21
N TYR A 110 -12.09 -31.32 -9.97
CA TYR A 110 -10.67 -30.96 -10.20
C TYR A 110 -9.91 -30.63 -8.91
N GLY A 111 -10.60 -30.64 -7.77
CA GLY A 111 -10.03 -30.34 -6.46
C GLY A 111 -10.00 -28.84 -6.12
N HIS A 112 -9.81 -28.54 -4.83
CA HIS A 112 -9.82 -27.18 -4.31
C HIS A 112 -8.74 -26.28 -4.93
N ALA A 113 -7.61 -26.82 -5.35
CA ALA A 113 -6.55 -26.04 -6.01
C ALA A 113 -7.01 -25.46 -7.36
N ALA A 114 -7.83 -26.21 -8.11
CA ALA A 114 -8.43 -25.72 -9.33
C ALA A 114 -9.49 -24.63 -9.05
N GLY A 115 -10.33 -24.83 -8.05
CA GLY A 115 -11.27 -23.82 -7.59
C GLY A 115 -10.58 -22.52 -7.14
N ASP A 116 -9.47 -22.62 -6.42
CA ASP A 116 -8.66 -21.46 -6.02
C ASP A 116 -8.09 -20.72 -7.24
N ALA A 117 -7.65 -21.44 -8.28
CA ALA A 117 -7.17 -20.85 -9.52
C ALA A 117 -8.28 -20.08 -10.25
N VAL A 118 -9.48 -20.67 -10.33
CA VAL A 118 -10.68 -20.03 -10.90
C VAL A 118 -11.04 -18.75 -10.17
N LEU A 119 -11.06 -18.76 -8.83
CA LEU A 119 -11.34 -17.57 -8.03
C LEU A 119 -10.30 -16.46 -8.22
N LYS A 120 -9.01 -16.82 -8.30
CA LYS A 120 -7.93 -15.86 -8.58
C LYS A 120 -8.09 -15.22 -9.94
N LEU A 121 -8.34 -16.03 -10.97
CA LEU A 121 -8.58 -15.56 -12.34
C LEU A 121 -9.75 -14.59 -12.37
N PHE A 122 -10.88 -14.96 -11.79
CA PHE A 122 -12.07 -14.12 -11.78
C PHE A 122 -11.82 -12.78 -11.07
N GLY A 123 -11.18 -12.79 -9.90
CA GLY A 123 -10.77 -11.57 -9.22
C GLY A 123 -9.82 -10.69 -10.03
N GLN A 124 -8.91 -11.30 -10.81
CA GLN A 124 -8.02 -10.57 -11.71
C GLN A 124 -8.78 -9.94 -12.89
N LEU A 125 -9.71 -10.66 -13.50
CA LEU A 125 -10.55 -10.15 -14.58
C LEU A 125 -11.39 -8.96 -14.11
N LEU A 126 -12.00 -9.05 -12.93
CA LEU A 126 -12.73 -7.92 -12.36
C LEU A 126 -11.82 -6.69 -12.18
N ARG A 127 -10.62 -6.86 -11.64
CA ARG A 127 -9.67 -5.75 -11.45
C ARG A 127 -9.19 -5.12 -12.77
N THR A 128 -9.13 -5.88 -13.83
CA THR A 128 -8.66 -5.42 -15.15
C THR A 128 -9.75 -4.68 -15.92
N ASN A 129 -11.00 -5.13 -15.78
CA ASN A 129 -12.13 -4.61 -16.56
C ASN A 129 -12.89 -3.46 -15.90
N PHE A 130 -12.78 -3.29 -14.57
CA PHE A 130 -13.43 -2.20 -13.86
C PHE A 130 -12.45 -1.08 -13.49
N ARG A 131 -12.98 0.14 -13.23
CA ARG A 131 -12.18 1.33 -12.93
C ARG A 131 -11.60 1.26 -11.50
N LYS A 132 -10.52 2.01 -11.25
CA LYS A 132 -9.89 2.09 -9.92
C LYS A 132 -10.80 2.73 -8.86
N GLU A 133 -11.70 3.60 -9.27
CA GLU A 133 -12.69 4.25 -8.41
C GLU A 133 -13.84 3.34 -8.01
N ASP A 134 -14.13 2.29 -8.78
CA ASP A 134 -15.17 1.32 -8.47
C ASP A 134 -14.76 0.46 -7.26
N VAL A 135 -15.76 -0.04 -6.53
CA VAL A 135 -15.50 -0.95 -5.42
C VAL A 135 -15.70 -2.37 -5.92
N ILE A 136 -14.65 -3.18 -5.82
CA ILE A 136 -14.66 -4.58 -6.26
C ILE A 136 -14.29 -5.44 -5.06
N GLY A 137 -15.15 -6.37 -4.68
CA GLY A 137 -14.94 -7.21 -3.53
C GLY A 137 -15.49 -8.62 -3.63
N ARG A 138 -14.93 -9.52 -2.83
CA ARG A 138 -15.42 -10.88 -2.62
C ARG A 138 -16.11 -10.94 -1.27
N ILE A 139 -17.39 -11.30 -1.28
CA ILE A 139 -18.25 -11.29 -0.09
C ILE A 139 -18.58 -12.69 0.44
N GLY A 140 -18.38 -13.71 -0.37
CA GLY A 140 -18.63 -15.12 -0.04
C GLY A 140 -17.59 -16.05 -0.66
N GLY A 141 -17.89 -17.34 -0.68
CA GLY A 141 -17.02 -18.36 -1.28
C GLY A 141 -16.73 -18.12 -2.76
N ASP A 142 -17.77 -17.99 -3.55
CA ASP A 142 -17.79 -17.76 -4.99
C ASP A 142 -18.55 -16.48 -5.37
N GLU A 143 -18.98 -15.69 -4.38
CA GLU A 143 -19.76 -14.47 -4.56
C GLU A 143 -18.88 -13.22 -4.61
N PHE A 144 -19.08 -12.41 -5.64
CA PHE A 144 -18.37 -11.16 -5.91
C PHE A 144 -19.35 -10.00 -6.05
N VAL A 145 -18.88 -8.82 -5.66
CA VAL A 145 -19.67 -7.58 -5.74
C VAL A 145 -18.84 -6.49 -6.41
N VAL A 146 -19.51 -5.74 -7.29
CA VAL A 146 -18.96 -4.51 -7.87
C VAL A 146 -19.95 -3.38 -7.69
N LEU A 147 -19.48 -2.24 -7.17
CA LEU A 147 -20.18 -0.97 -7.18
C LEU A 147 -19.53 -0.05 -8.23
N LEU A 148 -20.25 0.21 -9.31
CA LEU A 148 -19.90 1.22 -10.29
C LEU A 148 -20.36 2.59 -9.81
N LYS A 149 -19.45 3.55 -9.79
CA LYS A 149 -19.69 4.88 -9.21
C LYS A 149 -19.91 5.94 -10.28
N ASN A 150 -20.80 6.89 -9.99
CA ASN A 150 -20.96 8.15 -10.71
C ASN A 150 -21.18 7.94 -12.23
N LEU A 151 -22.14 7.11 -12.58
CA LEU A 151 -22.53 6.88 -13.97
C LEU A 151 -23.46 7.99 -14.47
N THR A 152 -23.32 8.38 -15.72
CA THR A 152 -24.06 9.52 -16.31
C THR A 152 -25.35 9.12 -17.03
N ALA A 153 -25.40 7.92 -17.61
CA ALA A 153 -26.55 7.44 -18.35
C ALA A 153 -26.84 5.97 -18.06
N LYS A 154 -28.13 5.62 -17.87
CA LYS A 154 -28.57 4.27 -17.51
C LYS A 154 -28.42 3.28 -18.69
N GLU A 155 -28.70 3.71 -19.92
CA GLU A 155 -28.62 2.87 -21.10
C GLU A 155 -27.18 2.55 -21.47
N GLU A 156 -26.27 3.53 -21.40
CA GLU A 156 -24.83 3.34 -21.59
C GLU A 156 -24.25 2.40 -20.54
N THR A 157 -24.78 2.47 -19.32
CA THR A 157 -24.39 1.61 -18.22
C THR A 157 -24.72 0.16 -18.48
N ASN A 158 -25.94 -0.13 -18.91
CA ASN A 158 -26.37 -1.50 -19.19
C ASN A 158 -25.57 -2.13 -20.34
N ALA A 159 -25.39 -1.39 -21.46
CA ALA A 159 -24.61 -1.85 -22.59
C ALA A 159 -23.13 -2.10 -22.18
N HIS A 160 -22.56 -1.24 -21.36
CA HIS A 160 -21.19 -1.40 -20.85
C HIS A 160 -21.06 -2.62 -19.93
N ILE A 161 -22.02 -2.84 -19.04
CA ILE A 161 -22.04 -4.01 -18.16
C ILE A 161 -22.17 -5.30 -18.96
N GLU A 162 -23.08 -5.37 -19.93
CA GLU A 162 -23.24 -6.53 -20.79
C GLU A 162 -21.97 -6.83 -21.59
N HIS A 163 -21.32 -5.82 -22.13
CA HIS A 163 -20.03 -5.95 -22.81
C HIS A 163 -18.95 -6.51 -21.88
N LEU A 164 -18.78 -5.93 -20.68
CA LEU A 164 -17.83 -6.40 -19.68
C LEU A 164 -18.09 -7.85 -19.26
N LEU A 165 -19.35 -8.21 -19.03
CA LEU A 165 -19.70 -9.60 -18.67
C LEU A 165 -19.41 -10.57 -19.80
N SER A 166 -19.62 -10.17 -21.07
CA SER A 166 -19.24 -11.00 -22.22
C SER A 166 -17.73 -11.18 -22.32
N GLU A 167 -16.95 -10.11 -22.18
CA GLU A 167 -15.48 -10.19 -22.19
C GLU A 167 -14.94 -11.07 -21.06
N ILE A 168 -15.45 -10.90 -19.83
CA ILE A 168 -15.07 -11.72 -18.70
C ILE A 168 -15.38 -13.20 -18.94
N ARG A 169 -16.56 -13.48 -19.49
CA ARG A 169 -16.96 -14.86 -19.83
C ARG A 169 -16.06 -15.47 -20.89
N ASP A 170 -15.78 -14.74 -21.94
CA ASP A 170 -14.96 -15.25 -23.06
C ASP A 170 -13.51 -15.49 -22.61
N GLN A 171 -12.92 -14.55 -21.86
CA GLN A 171 -11.58 -14.72 -21.26
C GLN A 171 -11.53 -15.89 -20.27
N TYR A 172 -12.60 -16.09 -19.48
CA TYR A 172 -12.71 -17.20 -18.55
C TYR A 172 -12.75 -18.56 -19.26
N ILE A 173 -13.51 -18.65 -20.36
CA ILE A 173 -13.61 -19.88 -21.17
C ILE A 173 -12.26 -20.18 -21.83
N ASP A 174 -11.63 -19.20 -22.47
CA ASP A 174 -10.33 -19.36 -23.12
C ASP A 174 -9.23 -19.85 -22.16
N GLU A 175 -9.20 -19.34 -20.93
CA GLU A 175 -8.24 -19.75 -19.91
C GLU A 175 -8.49 -21.18 -19.39
N ILE A 176 -9.74 -21.64 -19.35
CA ILE A 176 -10.08 -22.98 -18.87
C ILE A 176 -9.92 -24.02 -19.99
N GLU A 177 -10.34 -23.71 -21.22
CA GLU A 177 -10.23 -24.65 -22.34
C GLU A 177 -8.81 -24.73 -22.91
N GLY A 178 -7.99 -23.70 -22.71
CA GLY A 178 -6.58 -23.67 -23.11
C GLY A 178 -5.61 -24.41 -22.18
N LYS A 179 -6.12 -24.97 -21.06
CA LYS A 179 -5.35 -25.80 -20.10
C LYS A 179 -5.85 -27.21 -20.08
#